data_d050c019ad2bbbf9634ba9396b27c764
#
_entry.id   d050c019ad2bbbf9634ba9396b27c764
#
_cell.length_a   1.000
_cell.length_b   1.000
_cell.length_c   1.000
_cell.angle_alpha   90.00
_cell.angle_beta   90.00
_cell.angle_gamma   90.00
#
_symmetry.space_group_name_H-M   'P 1'
#
loop_
_entity.id
_entity.type
_entity.pdbx_description
1 polymer ?
#
loop_
_entity_poly.entity_id
_entity_poly.type
_entity_poly.pdbx_seq_one_letter_code
_entity_poly.pdbx_strand_id
1 'polypeptide(L)'
;MDKVISDGVKKGQHIYHILKTHNLDVSSSTVYRHIRKGYLSIAPIDLARAVKFKERRKSKLPSIPKEAKKGRSYEDFQNYLVLNQLDSWLEMDTVMGRMGGKVLLTFNLSFCNFIFARLLDNKTALEVTKHLYDIKNTLHEAGKDFFQLFPIILTDNGGEFARVDDIEMDVRGESKLFFCDPNRSDQKGRIEKNHTLIRDILPKGTSFDNLTQEDINLVCSHVNSVKRAALNGKSAYELFAFTYGEEIPKLLGISKIPAEDVCQSSKLLQHKF
;
A
#
# COMPACT_ATOMS: atom_id res chain seq x y z
N MET A 1 -7.25 21.72 -22.08
CA MET A 1 -6.28 21.40 -21.00
C MET A 1 -6.81 21.81 -19.62
N ASP A 2 -7.14 23.09 -19.39
CA ASP A 2 -7.61 23.58 -18.07
C ASP A 2 -8.80 22.76 -17.54
N LYS A 3 -9.88 22.62 -18.32
CA LYS A 3 -11.06 21.84 -17.92
C LYS A 3 -10.70 20.41 -17.49
N VAL A 4 -9.89 19.70 -18.28
CA VAL A 4 -9.50 18.31 -17.98
C VAL A 4 -8.71 18.23 -16.66
N ILE A 5 -7.74 19.14 -16.47
CA ILE A 5 -6.94 19.17 -15.24
C ILE A 5 -7.82 19.52 -14.03
N SER A 6 -8.68 20.53 -14.16
CA SER A 6 -9.56 20.99 -13.10
C SER A 6 -10.58 19.93 -12.69
N ASP A 7 -11.20 19.25 -13.65
CA ASP A 7 -12.15 18.17 -13.40
C ASP A 7 -11.48 16.97 -12.72
N GLY A 8 -10.28 16.59 -13.16
CA GLY A 8 -9.49 15.52 -12.55
C GLY A 8 -9.09 15.85 -11.11
N VAL A 9 -8.61 17.07 -10.85
CA VAL A 9 -8.26 17.53 -9.48
C VAL A 9 -9.48 17.56 -8.58
N LYS A 10 -10.64 17.99 -9.07
CA LYS A 10 -11.91 17.94 -8.32
C LYS A 10 -12.36 16.53 -7.96
N LYS A 11 -12.04 15.53 -8.79
CA LYS A 11 -12.20 14.10 -8.47
C LYS A 11 -11.14 13.56 -7.49
N GLY A 12 -10.13 14.36 -7.11
CA GLY A 12 -9.04 13.99 -6.24
C GLY A 12 -7.88 13.28 -6.96
N GLN A 13 -7.80 13.37 -8.27
CA GLN A 13 -6.71 12.77 -9.05
C GLN A 13 -5.43 13.60 -8.95
N HIS A 14 -4.27 12.93 -8.95
CA HIS A 14 -2.96 13.60 -8.99
C HIS A 14 -2.62 14.04 -10.42
N ILE A 15 -1.93 15.18 -10.55
CA ILE A 15 -1.60 15.80 -11.86
C ILE A 15 -0.96 14.80 -12.84
N TYR A 16 0.04 14.02 -12.40
CA TYR A 16 0.68 13.03 -13.29
C TYR A 16 -0.31 11.99 -13.82
N HIS A 17 -1.21 11.50 -12.98
CA HIS A 17 -2.25 10.55 -13.38
C HIS A 17 -3.16 11.16 -14.45
N ILE A 18 -3.64 12.39 -14.25
CA ILE A 18 -4.49 13.12 -15.21
C ILE A 18 -3.77 13.26 -16.57
N LEU A 19 -2.52 13.72 -16.55
CA LEU A 19 -1.74 13.92 -17.77
C LEU A 19 -1.58 12.64 -18.58
N LYS A 20 -1.29 11.52 -17.91
CA LYS A 20 -1.12 10.21 -18.56
C LYS A 20 -2.42 9.57 -19.02
N THR A 21 -3.51 9.81 -18.30
CA THR A 21 -4.83 9.29 -18.66
C THR A 21 -5.37 9.97 -19.91
N HIS A 22 -5.17 11.27 -20.03
CA HIS A 22 -5.69 12.07 -21.14
C HIS A 22 -4.65 12.38 -22.22
N ASN A 23 -3.47 11.72 -22.17
CA ASN A 23 -2.37 11.90 -23.14
C ASN A 23 -2.01 13.38 -23.37
N LEU A 24 -1.97 14.18 -22.29
CA LEU A 24 -1.61 15.59 -22.41
C LEU A 24 -0.09 15.73 -22.49
N ASP A 25 0.39 16.33 -23.58
CA ASP A 25 1.83 16.58 -23.82
C ASP A 25 2.31 17.83 -23.09
N VAL A 26 2.29 17.75 -21.76
CA VAL A 26 2.79 18.79 -20.87
C VAL A 26 3.39 18.16 -19.60
N SER A 27 4.48 18.75 -19.10
CA SER A 27 5.10 18.24 -17.88
C SER A 27 4.28 18.60 -16.63
N SER A 28 4.28 17.72 -15.62
CA SER A 28 3.66 18.02 -14.32
C SER A 28 4.20 19.32 -13.71
N SER A 29 5.51 19.59 -13.85
CA SER A 29 6.15 20.81 -13.35
C SER A 29 5.56 22.06 -14.01
N THR A 30 5.27 22.02 -15.31
CA THR A 30 4.63 23.11 -16.05
C THR A 30 3.21 23.34 -15.53
N VAL A 31 2.44 22.28 -15.31
CA VAL A 31 1.07 22.40 -14.75
C VAL A 31 1.11 23.01 -13.34
N TYR A 32 1.97 22.55 -12.45
CA TYR A 32 2.12 23.15 -11.12
C TYR A 32 2.53 24.62 -11.18
N ARG A 33 3.38 25.01 -12.12
CA ARG A 33 3.74 26.41 -12.36
C ARG A 33 2.54 27.25 -12.84
N HIS A 34 1.71 26.71 -13.73
CA HIS A 34 0.50 27.38 -14.21
C HIS A 34 -0.53 27.56 -13.10
N ILE A 35 -0.73 26.54 -12.24
CA ILE A 35 -1.61 26.64 -11.05
C ILE A 35 -1.14 27.78 -10.14
N ARG A 36 0.18 27.84 -9.82
CA ARG A 36 0.74 28.91 -8.95
C ARG A 36 0.62 30.30 -9.54
N LYS A 37 0.61 30.43 -10.88
CA LYS A 37 0.45 31.71 -11.60
C LYS A 37 -1.01 32.08 -11.85
N GLY A 38 -1.96 31.23 -11.45
CA GLY A 38 -3.39 31.48 -11.68
C GLY A 38 -3.82 31.34 -13.14
N TYR A 39 -3.08 30.59 -13.97
CA TYR A 39 -3.44 30.38 -15.37
C TYR A 39 -4.46 29.25 -15.56
N LEU A 40 -4.78 28.50 -14.52
CA LEU A 40 -5.79 27.46 -14.51
C LEU A 40 -6.90 27.82 -13.52
N SER A 41 -8.07 27.25 -13.72
CA SER A 41 -9.27 27.50 -12.89
C SER A 41 -9.23 26.86 -11.50
N ILE A 42 -8.12 26.19 -11.15
CA ILE A 42 -7.83 25.61 -9.83
C ILE A 42 -6.70 26.35 -9.14
N ALA A 43 -6.73 26.38 -7.81
CA ALA A 43 -5.73 27.00 -6.96
C ALA A 43 -4.83 25.95 -6.29
N PRO A 44 -3.66 26.35 -5.75
CA PRO A 44 -2.79 25.42 -5.01
C PRO A 44 -3.47 24.68 -3.85
N ILE A 45 -4.51 25.28 -3.23
CA ILE A 45 -5.25 24.66 -2.12
C ILE A 45 -6.11 23.48 -2.57
N ASP A 46 -6.50 23.42 -3.85
CA ASP A 46 -7.30 22.35 -4.41
C ASP A 46 -6.49 21.05 -4.65
N LEU A 47 -5.16 21.16 -4.57
CA LEU A 47 -4.26 20.03 -4.82
C LEU A 47 -4.22 19.10 -3.60
N ALA A 48 -4.16 17.80 -3.87
CA ALA A 48 -3.85 16.81 -2.84
C ALA A 48 -2.55 17.19 -2.11
N ARG A 49 -2.55 17.07 -0.78
CA ARG A 49 -1.38 17.36 0.08
C ARG A 49 -0.91 18.82 0.08
N ALA A 50 -1.80 19.77 -0.22
CA ALA A 50 -1.50 21.20 -0.11
C ALA A 50 -1.08 21.60 1.32
N VAL A 51 -1.58 20.91 2.33
CA VAL A 51 -1.29 21.14 3.75
C VAL A 51 -0.41 20.03 4.32
N LYS A 52 0.70 20.42 4.98
CA LYS A 52 1.57 19.48 5.72
C LYS A 52 1.25 19.55 7.21
N PHE A 53 0.97 18.39 7.82
CA PHE A 53 0.77 18.29 9.27
C PHE A 53 2.09 17.99 9.97
N LYS A 54 2.34 18.66 11.14
CA LYS A 54 3.50 18.39 11.97
C LYS A 54 3.38 17.01 12.61
N GLU A 55 4.43 16.18 12.50
CA GLU A 55 4.45 14.87 13.14
C GLU A 55 4.43 14.99 14.67
N ARG A 56 3.59 14.18 15.34
CA ARG A 56 3.60 14.03 16.79
C ARG A 56 4.68 13.05 17.22
N ARG A 57 5.25 13.24 18.42
CA ARG A 57 6.22 12.28 19.02
C ARG A 57 5.58 10.90 19.11
N LYS A 58 6.29 9.88 18.61
CA LYS A 58 5.86 8.47 18.69
C LYS A 58 6.09 7.96 20.12
N SER A 59 5.11 7.28 20.70
CA SER A 59 5.30 6.48 21.92
C SER A 59 6.11 5.22 21.61
N LYS A 60 6.88 4.70 22.58
CA LYS A 60 7.56 3.41 22.43
C LYS A 60 6.48 2.30 22.38
N LEU A 61 6.38 1.62 21.25
CA LEU A 61 5.54 0.44 21.10
C LEU A 61 6.31 -0.83 21.50
N PRO A 62 5.62 -1.92 21.89
CA PRO A 62 6.24 -3.22 22.11
C PRO A 62 7.05 -3.63 20.88
N SER A 63 8.23 -4.18 21.10
CA SER A 63 9.11 -4.67 20.01
C SER A 63 9.22 -6.20 20.08
N ILE A 64 9.57 -6.80 18.97
CA ILE A 64 9.80 -8.25 18.82
C ILE A 64 10.97 -8.69 19.72
N PRO A 65 10.87 -9.88 20.37
CA PRO A 65 11.97 -10.49 21.13
C PRO A 65 13.24 -10.64 20.28
N LYS A 66 14.41 -10.50 20.91
CA LYS A 66 15.71 -10.60 20.21
C LYS A 66 15.93 -11.96 19.57
N GLU A 67 15.49 -13.03 20.21
CA GLU A 67 15.61 -14.42 19.74
C GLU A 67 14.87 -14.62 18.41
N ALA A 68 13.69 -14.04 18.26
CA ALA A 68 12.89 -14.12 17.02
C ALA A 68 13.54 -13.38 15.84
N LYS A 69 14.50 -12.48 16.11
CA LYS A 69 15.23 -11.72 15.07
C LYS A 69 16.53 -12.38 14.63
N LYS A 70 16.96 -13.45 15.28
CA LYS A 70 18.22 -14.12 14.95
C LYS A 70 18.16 -14.68 13.53
N GLY A 71 19.11 -14.28 12.67
CA GLY A 71 19.15 -14.68 11.25
C GLY A 71 18.04 -14.02 10.39
N ARG A 72 17.40 -12.93 10.88
CA ARG A 72 16.32 -12.22 10.21
C ARG A 72 16.53 -10.70 10.19
N SER A 73 17.79 -10.25 10.29
CA SER A 73 18.13 -8.83 10.18
C SER A 73 17.93 -8.31 8.75
N TYR A 74 18.00 -7.00 8.56
CA TYR A 74 17.98 -6.42 7.22
C TYR A 74 19.23 -6.82 6.40
N GLU A 75 20.35 -7.03 7.04
CA GLU A 75 21.55 -7.58 6.40
C GLU A 75 21.33 -9.03 5.93
N ASP A 76 20.73 -9.87 6.78
CA ASP A 76 20.35 -11.24 6.40
C ASP A 76 19.38 -11.24 5.23
N PHE A 77 18.42 -10.30 5.19
CA PHE A 77 17.49 -10.09 4.07
C PHE A 77 18.25 -9.79 2.76
N GLN A 78 19.18 -8.84 2.78
CA GLN A 78 19.96 -8.49 1.59
C GLN A 78 20.80 -9.66 1.10
N ASN A 79 21.44 -10.39 2.00
CA ASN A 79 22.22 -11.58 1.68
C ASN A 79 21.31 -12.68 1.08
N TYR A 80 20.12 -12.87 1.64
CA TYR A 80 19.17 -13.87 1.16
C TYR A 80 18.68 -13.55 -0.27
N LEU A 81 18.41 -12.27 -0.59
CA LEU A 81 18.05 -11.84 -1.94
C LEU A 81 19.15 -12.17 -2.95
N VAL A 82 20.40 -11.86 -2.61
CA VAL A 82 21.55 -12.12 -3.50
C VAL A 82 21.76 -13.60 -3.71
N LEU A 83 21.77 -14.40 -2.64
CA LEU A 83 22.01 -15.84 -2.70
C LEU A 83 20.95 -16.59 -3.51
N ASN A 84 19.69 -16.16 -3.43
CA ASN A 84 18.56 -16.79 -4.13
C ASN A 84 18.19 -16.10 -5.44
N GLN A 85 18.96 -15.10 -5.88
CA GLN A 85 18.72 -14.32 -7.11
C GLN A 85 17.30 -13.76 -7.20
N LEU A 86 16.79 -13.25 -6.06
CA LEU A 86 15.44 -12.67 -5.95
C LEU A 86 15.52 -11.15 -6.01
N ASP A 87 14.65 -10.54 -6.79
CA ASP A 87 14.57 -9.10 -7.01
C ASP A 87 13.26 -8.48 -6.48
N SER A 88 12.39 -9.34 -5.95
CA SER A 88 11.09 -8.95 -5.43
C SER A 88 10.79 -9.59 -4.08
N TRP A 89 10.09 -8.85 -3.23
CA TRP A 89 9.65 -9.27 -1.90
C TRP A 89 8.32 -8.63 -1.54
N LEU A 90 7.62 -9.21 -0.57
CA LEU A 90 6.41 -8.65 0.00
C LEU A 90 6.78 -7.79 1.22
N GLU A 91 6.49 -6.49 1.19
CA GLU A 91 6.57 -5.62 2.36
C GLU A 91 5.26 -5.72 3.15
N MET A 92 5.34 -5.92 4.45
CA MET A 92 4.19 -5.99 5.35
C MET A 92 4.28 -4.89 6.42
N ASP A 93 3.17 -4.19 6.67
CA ASP A 93 3.11 -3.10 7.66
C ASP A 93 1.68 -2.87 8.14
N THR A 94 1.51 -2.07 9.18
CA THR A 94 0.19 -1.70 9.69
C THR A 94 -0.08 -0.20 9.55
N VAL A 95 -1.30 0.16 9.14
CA VAL A 95 -1.75 1.54 9.07
C VAL A 95 -2.84 1.77 10.11
N MET A 96 -2.54 2.61 11.11
CA MET A 96 -3.48 2.94 12.17
C MET A 96 -4.43 4.06 11.74
N GLY A 97 -5.72 3.90 11.99
CA GLY A 97 -6.70 4.97 11.93
C GLY A 97 -6.68 5.80 13.22
N ARG A 98 -7.71 5.66 14.03
CA ARG A 98 -7.78 6.19 15.40
C ARG A 98 -7.04 5.24 16.37
N MET A 99 -6.46 5.79 17.43
CA MET A 99 -5.83 4.98 18.48
C MET A 99 -6.89 4.11 19.17
N GLY A 100 -6.60 2.81 19.30
CA GLY A 100 -7.50 1.83 19.93
C GLY A 100 -8.65 1.34 19.05
N GLY A 101 -8.77 1.80 17.79
CA GLY A 101 -9.71 1.31 16.80
C GLY A 101 -9.12 0.28 15.85
N LYS A 102 -9.90 -0.10 14.83
CA LYS A 102 -9.47 -0.99 13.76
C LYS A 102 -8.22 -0.47 13.05
N VAL A 103 -7.41 -1.39 12.52
CA VAL A 103 -6.17 -1.10 11.79
C VAL A 103 -6.15 -1.83 10.45
N LEU A 104 -5.36 -1.31 9.50
CA LEU A 104 -5.11 -2.02 8.25
C LEU A 104 -3.79 -2.78 8.38
N LEU A 105 -3.81 -4.07 8.06
CA LEU A 105 -2.62 -4.84 7.71
C LEU A 105 -2.42 -4.71 6.21
N THR A 106 -1.33 -4.10 5.80
CA THR A 106 -1.03 -3.80 4.40
C THR A 106 0.10 -4.66 3.88
N PHE A 107 -0.02 -5.08 2.64
CA PHE A 107 0.95 -5.87 1.90
C PHE A 107 1.30 -5.16 0.60
N ASN A 108 2.57 -4.93 0.35
CA ASN A 108 3.05 -4.25 -0.84
C ASN A 108 4.10 -5.10 -1.57
N LEU A 109 3.84 -5.43 -2.82
CA LEU A 109 4.81 -6.16 -3.63
C LEU A 109 5.82 -5.19 -4.24
N SER A 110 7.09 -5.41 -3.95
CA SER A 110 8.18 -4.44 -4.15
C SER A 110 8.42 -4.08 -5.62
N PHE A 111 8.35 -5.02 -6.58
CA PHE A 111 8.72 -4.76 -7.97
C PHE A 111 7.72 -3.84 -8.70
N CYS A 112 6.42 -3.92 -8.37
CA CYS A 112 5.38 -3.15 -9.05
C CYS A 112 4.62 -2.19 -8.13
N ASN A 113 4.91 -2.18 -6.82
CA ASN A 113 4.19 -1.43 -5.78
C ASN A 113 2.67 -1.75 -5.74
N PHE A 114 2.30 -2.99 -6.05
CA PHE A 114 0.93 -3.47 -5.89
C PHE A 114 0.63 -3.65 -4.40
N ILE A 115 -0.47 -3.07 -3.95
CA ILE A 115 -0.86 -3.10 -2.54
C ILE A 115 -2.23 -3.76 -2.36
N PHE A 116 -2.34 -4.61 -1.34
CA PHE A 116 -3.62 -5.09 -0.82
C PHE A 116 -3.60 -5.01 0.71
N ALA A 117 -4.77 -5.05 1.33
CA ALA A 117 -4.85 -4.89 2.78
C ALA A 117 -5.98 -5.72 3.39
N ARG A 118 -5.86 -5.99 4.69
CA ARG A 118 -6.90 -6.58 5.53
C ARG A 118 -7.26 -5.63 6.67
N LEU A 119 -8.54 -5.56 6.96
CA LEU A 119 -9.07 -4.77 8.06
C LEU A 119 -9.08 -5.62 9.33
N LEU A 120 -8.21 -5.30 10.28
CA LEU A 120 -8.07 -5.99 11.55
C LEU A 120 -8.89 -5.26 12.63
N ASP A 121 -9.52 -6.00 13.53
CA ASP A 121 -10.24 -5.43 14.66
C ASP A 121 -9.30 -4.77 15.68
N ASN A 122 -8.07 -5.28 15.79
CA ASN A 122 -7.04 -4.72 16.67
C ASN A 122 -5.62 -5.02 16.15
N LYS A 123 -4.63 -4.29 16.69
CA LYS A 123 -3.22 -4.43 16.33
C LYS A 123 -2.52 -5.49 17.20
N THR A 124 -2.86 -6.77 17.01
CA THR A 124 -2.26 -7.91 17.72
C THR A 124 -1.63 -8.92 16.77
N ALA A 125 -0.66 -9.68 17.28
CA ALA A 125 -0.02 -10.74 16.52
C ALA A 125 -1.01 -11.85 16.11
N LEU A 126 -2.01 -12.12 16.93
CA LEU A 126 -3.04 -13.11 16.63
C LEU A 126 -3.90 -12.68 15.43
N GLU A 127 -4.33 -11.42 15.40
CA GLU A 127 -5.11 -10.89 14.27
C GLU A 127 -4.29 -10.91 12.97
N VAL A 128 -3.02 -10.52 13.03
CA VAL A 128 -2.13 -10.57 11.86
C VAL A 128 -2.04 -12.00 11.30
N THR A 129 -1.75 -12.99 12.15
CA THR A 129 -1.60 -14.38 11.71
C THR A 129 -2.91 -14.98 11.20
N LYS A 130 -4.06 -14.66 11.82
CA LYS A 130 -5.38 -15.07 11.37
C LYS A 130 -5.66 -14.58 9.93
N HIS A 131 -5.53 -13.28 9.69
CA HIS A 131 -5.79 -12.72 8.36
C HIS A 131 -4.77 -13.18 7.31
N LEU A 132 -3.51 -13.44 7.71
CA LEU A 132 -2.52 -14.00 6.80
C LEU A 132 -2.89 -15.46 6.42
N TYR A 133 -3.37 -16.24 7.40
CA TYR A 133 -3.85 -17.59 7.16
C TYR A 133 -5.07 -17.59 6.20
N ASP A 134 -6.00 -16.65 6.35
CA ASP A 134 -7.15 -16.50 5.44
C ASP A 134 -6.69 -16.19 4.00
N ILE A 135 -5.66 -15.34 3.83
CA ILE A 135 -5.07 -15.06 2.51
C ILE A 135 -4.44 -16.33 1.92
N LYS A 136 -3.63 -17.07 2.72
CA LYS A 136 -3.01 -18.33 2.30
C LYS A 136 -4.08 -19.35 1.86
N ASN A 137 -5.18 -19.46 2.59
CA ASN A 137 -6.30 -20.36 2.27
C ASN A 137 -7.02 -19.93 0.98
N THR A 138 -7.37 -18.66 0.84
CA THR A 138 -8.06 -18.15 -0.35
C THR A 138 -7.24 -18.43 -1.63
N LEU A 139 -5.94 -18.24 -1.59
CA LEU A 139 -5.07 -18.55 -2.72
C LEU A 139 -4.98 -20.06 -2.96
N HIS A 140 -4.83 -20.86 -1.92
CA HIS A 140 -4.73 -22.32 -2.03
C HIS A 140 -6.01 -22.95 -2.62
N GLU A 141 -7.19 -22.53 -2.18
CA GLU A 141 -8.48 -23.00 -2.70
C GLU A 141 -8.65 -22.70 -4.20
N ALA A 142 -8.01 -21.63 -4.69
CA ALA A 142 -7.95 -21.28 -6.10
C ALA A 142 -6.76 -21.94 -6.85
N GLY A 143 -6.07 -22.89 -6.24
CA GLY A 143 -4.91 -23.57 -6.84
C GLY A 143 -3.66 -22.68 -6.98
N LYS A 144 -3.55 -21.61 -6.18
CA LYS A 144 -2.38 -20.72 -6.15
C LYS A 144 -1.59 -20.97 -4.88
N ASP A 145 -0.28 -20.88 -4.99
CA ASP A 145 0.63 -21.06 -3.86
C ASP A 145 1.13 -19.71 -3.35
N PHE A 146 0.72 -19.36 -2.11
CA PHE A 146 1.17 -18.14 -1.45
C PHE A 146 2.69 -18.06 -1.33
N PHE A 147 3.33 -19.17 -1.01
CA PHE A 147 4.77 -19.23 -0.74
C PHE A 147 5.61 -19.06 -2.02
N GLN A 148 5.09 -19.53 -3.15
CA GLN A 148 5.69 -19.28 -4.47
C GLN A 148 5.48 -17.83 -4.94
N LEU A 149 4.30 -17.25 -4.67
CA LEU A 149 4.01 -15.85 -5.02
C LEU A 149 4.81 -14.87 -4.17
N PHE A 150 4.99 -15.18 -2.89
CA PHE A 150 5.59 -14.30 -1.88
C PHE A 150 6.62 -15.04 -1.02
N PRO A 151 7.75 -15.48 -1.60
CA PRO A 151 8.76 -16.29 -0.89
C PRO A 151 9.49 -15.52 0.20
N ILE A 152 9.45 -14.19 0.16
CA ILE A 152 10.11 -13.32 1.14
C ILE A 152 9.15 -12.25 1.62
N ILE A 153 9.13 -12.05 2.94
CA ILE A 153 8.37 -11.00 3.62
C ILE A 153 9.34 -10.10 4.39
N LEU A 154 9.24 -8.80 4.20
CA LEU A 154 9.97 -7.78 4.94
C LEU A 154 9.02 -6.94 5.78
N THR A 155 9.27 -6.83 7.08
CA THR A 155 8.40 -6.05 7.99
C THR A 155 9.21 -5.17 8.93
N ASP A 156 8.55 -4.33 9.71
CA ASP A 156 9.19 -3.59 10.81
C ASP A 156 9.28 -4.45 12.09
N ASN A 157 9.74 -3.81 13.18
CA ASN A 157 9.92 -4.47 14.47
C ASN A 157 8.67 -4.37 15.37
N GLY A 158 7.47 -4.20 14.80
CA GLY A 158 6.24 -4.10 15.57
C GLY A 158 5.87 -5.40 16.27
N GLY A 159 5.36 -5.33 17.50
CA GLY A 159 4.95 -6.51 18.28
C GLY A 159 3.84 -7.34 17.63
N GLU A 160 3.10 -6.76 16.69
CA GLU A 160 2.10 -7.46 15.89
C GLU A 160 2.70 -8.50 14.92
N PHE A 161 4.01 -8.47 14.69
CA PHE A 161 4.73 -9.45 13.87
C PHE A 161 5.55 -10.44 14.71
N ALA A 162 5.27 -10.56 16.02
CA ALA A 162 6.05 -11.40 16.93
C ALA A 162 5.82 -12.91 16.75
N ARG A 163 4.73 -13.32 16.10
CA ARG A 163 4.44 -14.74 15.81
C ARG A 163 5.11 -15.17 14.50
N VAL A 164 6.44 -15.18 14.52
CA VAL A 164 7.27 -15.37 13.32
C VAL A 164 6.95 -16.68 12.62
N ASP A 165 6.91 -17.79 13.33
CA ASP A 165 6.69 -19.12 12.76
C ASP A 165 5.33 -19.21 12.06
N ASP A 166 4.27 -18.64 12.63
CA ASP A 166 2.93 -18.62 12.03
C ASP A 166 2.87 -17.73 10.77
N ILE A 167 3.73 -16.71 10.68
CA ILE A 167 3.86 -15.87 9.49
C ILE A 167 4.64 -16.60 8.41
N GLU A 168 5.79 -17.17 8.76
CA GLU A 168 6.72 -17.80 7.82
C GLU A 168 6.15 -19.05 7.19
N MET A 169 5.58 -19.96 7.98
CA MET A 169 5.26 -21.31 7.50
C MET A 169 3.84 -21.76 7.83
N ASP A 170 3.38 -22.75 7.09
CA ASP A 170 2.31 -23.66 7.44
C ASP A 170 2.57 -25.01 6.77
N VAL A 171 1.62 -25.95 6.85
CA VAL A 171 1.77 -27.31 6.26
C VAL A 171 2.00 -27.32 4.74
N ARG A 172 1.79 -26.21 4.05
CA ARG A 172 1.88 -26.06 2.58
C ARG A 172 3.22 -25.51 2.10
N GLY A 173 3.96 -24.79 2.95
CA GLY A 173 5.23 -24.19 2.55
C GLY A 173 5.76 -23.15 3.53
N GLU A 174 6.76 -22.39 3.07
CA GLU A 174 7.48 -21.40 3.87
C GLU A 174 7.80 -20.15 3.05
N SER A 175 7.58 -18.96 3.67
CA SER A 175 8.08 -17.66 3.22
C SER A 175 9.06 -17.12 4.26
N LYS A 176 10.25 -16.70 3.87
CA LYS A 176 11.22 -16.13 4.83
C LYS A 176 10.81 -14.75 5.28
N LEU A 177 10.74 -14.56 6.61
CA LEU A 177 10.43 -13.28 7.24
C LEU A 177 11.72 -12.57 7.69
N PHE A 178 11.85 -11.29 7.32
CA PHE A 178 12.94 -10.44 7.74
C PHE A 178 12.43 -9.14 8.36
N PHE A 179 13.27 -8.52 9.18
CA PHE A 179 12.95 -7.28 9.90
C PHE A 179 13.85 -6.13 9.46
N CYS A 180 13.25 -4.97 9.24
CA CYS A 180 14.01 -3.74 9.07
C CYS A 180 14.77 -3.37 10.35
N ASP A 181 15.84 -2.60 10.20
CA ASP A 181 16.52 -2.02 11.35
C ASP A 181 15.61 -1.02 12.09
N PRO A 182 15.78 -0.86 13.39
CA PRO A 182 15.01 0.10 14.16
C PRO A 182 15.19 1.54 13.62
N ASN A 183 14.10 2.27 13.43
CA ASN A 183 14.06 3.65 12.93
C ASN A 183 14.60 3.85 11.48
N ARG A 184 14.68 2.80 10.68
CA ARG A 184 15.11 2.82 9.28
C ARG A 184 13.90 2.67 8.35
N SER A 185 13.04 3.69 8.31
CA SER A 185 11.87 3.70 7.42
C SER A 185 12.23 3.68 5.93
N ASP A 186 13.43 4.14 5.58
CA ASP A 186 13.98 4.07 4.22
C ASP A 186 14.08 2.64 3.67
N GLN A 187 14.23 1.64 4.54
CA GLN A 187 14.30 0.22 4.15
C GLN A 187 12.95 -0.33 3.65
N LYS A 188 11.82 0.35 3.95
CA LYS A 188 10.47 0.05 3.45
C LYS A 188 9.84 1.23 2.70
N GLY A 189 10.62 2.01 2.00
CA GLY A 189 10.15 3.24 1.35
C GLY A 189 9.04 3.03 0.31
N ARG A 190 8.87 1.82 -0.22
CA ARG A 190 7.85 1.49 -1.22
C ARG A 190 6.46 1.40 -0.59
N ILE A 191 6.31 0.64 0.48
CA ILE A 191 5.03 0.54 1.19
C ILE A 191 4.65 1.89 1.83
N GLU A 192 5.62 2.65 2.37
CA GLU A 192 5.37 3.98 2.92
C GLU A 192 4.80 4.95 1.87
N LYS A 193 5.29 4.85 0.63
CA LYS A 193 4.75 5.64 -0.48
C LYS A 193 3.30 5.25 -0.81
N ASN A 194 2.96 3.97 -0.78
CA ASN A 194 1.60 3.51 -0.93
C ASN A 194 0.71 3.92 0.26
N HIS A 195 1.23 3.88 1.49
CA HIS A 195 0.52 4.43 2.65
C HIS A 195 0.18 5.90 2.46
N THR A 196 1.04 6.68 1.81
CA THR A 196 0.73 8.07 1.47
C THR A 196 -0.47 8.18 0.53
N LEU A 197 -0.61 7.28 -0.46
CA LEU A 197 -1.77 7.23 -1.35
C LEU A 197 -3.04 6.77 -0.61
N ILE A 198 -2.93 5.78 0.27
CA ILE A 198 -4.04 5.39 1.16
C ILE A 198 -4.46 6.58 2.03
N ARG A 199 -3.51 7.38 2.53
CA ARG A 199 -3.78 8.54 3.38
C ARG A 199 -4.42 9.73 2.64
N ASP A 200 -4.34 9.79 1.32
CA ASP A 200 -5.12 10.74 0.53
C ASP A 200 -6.62 10.41 0.58
N ILE A 201 -6.97 9.13 0.71
CA ILE A 201 -8.36 8.63 0.81
C ILE A 201 -8.81 8.53 2.28
N LEU A 202 -7.95 7.99 3.14
CA LEU A 202 -8.18 7.79 4.58
C LEU A 202 -7.18 8.63 5.39
N PRO A 203 -7.45 9.91 5.64
CA PRO A 203 -6.54 10.82 6.35
C PRO A 203 -6.14 10.31 7.75
N LYS A 204 -5.02 10.79 8.28
CA LYS A 204 -4.59 10.46 9.66
C LYS A 204 -5.65 10.87 10.66
N GLY A 205 -5.99 9.97 11.58
CA GLY A 205 -7.01 10.20 12.61
C GLY A 205 -8.42 9.78 12.22
N THR A 206 -8.65 9.42 10.95
CA THR A 206 -9.92 8.82 10.52
C THR A 206 -10.12 7.48 11.23
N SER A 207 -11.29 7.25 11.85
CA SER A 207 -11.63 5.94 12.39
C SER A 207 -11.88 4.94 11.26
N PHE A 208 -11.39 3.71 11.44
CA PHE A 208 -11.70 2.61 10.53
C PHE A 208 -12.84 1.72 11.05
N ASP A 209 -13.43 2.06 12.19
CA ASP A 209 -14.40 1.21 12.88
C ASP A 209 -15.68 0.97 12.05
N ASN A 210 -16.11 1.97 11.27
CA ASN A 210 -17.27 1.89 10.38
C ASN A 210 -16.95 1.31 8.98
N LEU A 211 -15.68 1.00 8.71
CA LEU A 211 -15.28 0.44 7.42
C LEU A 211 -15.44 -1.08 7.41
N THR A 212 -15.71 -1.61 6.21
CA THR A 212 -15.74 -3.04 5.91
C THR A 212 -14.49 -3.45 5.12
N GLN A 213 -14.28 -4.75 4.94
CA GLN A 213 -13.20 -5.25 4.10
C GLN A 213 -13.36 -4.80 2.64
N GLU A 214 -14.61 -4.73 2.15
CA GLU A 214 -14.93 -4.26 0.79
C GLU A 214 -14.54 -2.79 0.60
N ASP A 215 -14.75 -1.94 1.61
CA ASP A 215 -14.30 -0.54 1.57
C ASP A 215 -12.78 -0.46 1.43
N ILE A 216 -12.04 -1.31 2.15
CA ILE A 216 -10.58 -1.37 2.06
C ILE A 216 -10.12 -1.92 0.71
N ASN A 217 -10.79 -2.94 0.19
CA ASN A 217 -10.54 -3.48 -1.15
C ASN A 217 -10.75 -2.41 -2.22
N LEU A 218 -11.81 -1.59 -2.10
CA LEU A 218 -12.07 -0.46 -2.98
C LEU A 218 -10.95 0.58 -2.90
N VAL A 219 -10.52 0.97 -1.70
CA VAL A 219 -9.39 1.91 -1.51
C VAL A 219 -8.13 1.38 -2.20
N CYS A 220 -7.77 0.12 -1.95
CA CYS A 220 -6.59 -0.49 -2.57
C CYS A 220 -6.74 -0.60 -4.10
N SER A 221 -7.94 -0.85 -4.61
CA SER A 221 -8.24 -0.90 -6.05
C SER A 221 -7.96 0.44 -6.72
N HIS A 222 -8.42 1.54 -6.13
CA HIS A 222 -8.13 2.89 -6.61
C HIS A 222 -6.62 3.20 -6.54
N VAL A 223 -5.96 2.88 -5.42
CA VAL A 223 -4.51 3.08 -5.26
C VAL A 223 -3.70 2.31 -6.30
N ASN A 224 -4.07 1.06 -6.58
CA ASN A 224 -3.38 0.23 -7.57
C ASN A 224 -3.63 0.68 -9.02
N SER A 225 -4.74 1.35 -9.29
CA SER A 225 -5.11 1.80 -10.64
C SER A 225 -4.51 3.17 -11.00
N VAL A 226 -3.79 3.82 -10.07
CA VAL A 226 -3.11 5.10 -10.32
C VAL A 226 -1.94 4.92 -11.29
N LYS A 227 -1.89 5.69 -12.37
CA LYS A 227 -0.72 5.78 -13.25
C LYS A 227 0.43 6.53 -12.56
N ARG A 228 1.63 5.94 -12.53
CA ARG A 228 2.77 6.43 -11.76
C ARG A 228 4.01 6.67 -12.62
N ALA A 229 4.73 7.77 -12.38
CA ALA A 229 5.98 8.05 -13.06
C ALA A 229 7.04 6.97 -12.79
N ALA A 230 7.14 6.49 -11.55
CA ALA A 230 8.08 5.43 -11.16
C ALA A 230 7.80 4.08 -11.85
N LEU A 231 6.63 3.91 -12.48
CA LEU A 231 6.22 2.73 -13.23
C LEU A 231 6.08 3.04 -14.75
N ASN A 232 6.82 4.03 -15.23
CA ASN A 232 6.80 4.45 -16.62
C ASN A 232 5.40 4.77 -17.18
N GLY A 233 4.54 5.37 -16.34
CA GLY A 233 3.17 5.72 -16.69
C GLY A 233 2.16 4.58 -16.60
N LYS A 234 2.58 3.38 -16.21
CA LYS A 234 1.68 2.26 -15.89
C LYS A 234 1.15 2.37 -14.47
N SER A 235 0.09 1.62 -14.19
CA SER A 235 -0.40 1.42 -12.83
C SER A 235 0.21 0.16 -12.19
N ALA A 236 0.14 0.07 -10.87
CA ALA A 236 0.57 -1.11 -10.14
C ALA A 236 -0.28 -2.35 -10.52
N TYR A 237 -1.59 -2.14 -10.72
CA TYR A 237 -2.49 -3.21 -11.18
C TYR A 237 -2.06 -3.78 -12.53
N GLU A 238 -1.76 -2.92 -13.51
CA GLU A 238 -1.35 -3.35 -14.85
C GLU A 238 -0.07 -4.20 -14.82
N LEU A 239 0.92 -3.81 -14.02
CA LEU A 239 2.17 -4.57 -13.90
C LEU A 239 1.97 -5.90 -13.16
N PHE A 240 1.20 -5.89 -12.08
CA PHE A 240 0.92 -7.10 -11.33
C PHE A 240 0.12 -8.11 -12.16
N ALA A 241 -0.96 -7.66 -12.81
CA ALA A 241 -1.79 -8.51 -13.65
C ALA A 241 -1.05 -9.04 -14.88
N PHE A 242 -0.12 -8.27 -15.45
CA PHE A 242 0.76 -8.72 -16.52
C PHE A 242 1.67 -9.88 -16.07
N THR A 243 2.20 -9.82 -14.84
CA THR A 243 3.14 -10.82 -14.32
C THR A 243 2.43 -12.09 -13.80
N TYR A 244 1.32 -11.92 -13.07
CA TYR A 244 0.66 -13.01 -12.32
C TYR A 244 -0.74 -13.36 -12.82
N GLY A 245 -1.22 -12.67 -13.87
CA GLY A 245 -2.59 -12.82 -14.37
C GLY A 245 -3.61 -11.99 -13.58
N GLU A 246 -4.82 -11.85 -14.14
CA GLU A 246 -5.90 -11.03 -13.55
C GLU A 246 -6.69 -11.75 -12.44
N GLU A 247 -6.46 -13.04 -12.26
CA GLU A 247 -7.14 -13.86 -11.25
C GLU A 247 -6.65 -13.53 -9.84
N ILE A 248 -5.32 -13.45 -9.64
CA ILE A 248 -4.72 -13.23 -8.31
C ILE A 248 -5.13 -11.89 -7.69
N PRO A 249 -5.12 -10.74 -8.41
CA PRO A 249 -5.68 -9.50 -7.87
C PRO A 249 -7.11 -9.67 -7.33
N LYS A 250 -7.98 -10.36 -8.07
CA LYS A 250 -9.38 -10.58 -7.67
C LYS A 250 -9.49 -11.44 -6.40
N LEU A 251 -8.68 -12.49 -6.28
CA LEU A 251 -8.60 -13.32 -5.07
C LEU A 251 -8.13 -12.51 -3.84
N LEU A 252 -7.27 -11.52 -4.06
CA LEU A 252 -6.82 -10.58 -3.02
C LEU A 252 -7.85 -9.46 -2.74
N GLY A 253 -8.97 -9.42 -3.46
CA GLY A 253 -10.04 -8.44 -3.33
C GLY A 253 -9.79 -7.15 -4.12
N ILE A 254 -8.88 -7.16 -5.11
CA ILE A 254 -8.48 -5.97 -5.87
C ILE A 254 -9.06 -6.03 -7.28
N SER A 255 -9.74 -4.97 -7.69
CA SER A 255 -10.31 -4.79 -9.02
C SER A 255 -9.61 -3.66 -9.78
N LYS A 256 -9.59 -3.77 -11.10
CA LYS A 256 -9.10 -2.67 -11.96
C LYS A 256 -10.15 -1.56 -11.99
N ILE A 257 -9.73 -0.34 -11.69
CA ILE A 257 -10.56 0.86 -11.84
C ILE A 257 -10.16 1.55 -13.16
N PRO A 258 -11.14 1.91 -14.02
CA PRO A 258 -10.85 2.73 -15.19
C PRO A 258 -10.10 4.02 -14.79
N ALA A 259 -9.13 4.42 -15.61
CA ALA A 259 -8.26 5.53 -15.23
C ALA A 259 -9.02 6.85 -15.00
N GLU A 260 -10.10 7.07 -15.75
CA GLU A 260 -10.97 8.26 -15.61
C GLU A 260 -11.76 8.26 -14.30
N ASP A 261 -12.00 7.06 -13.70
CA ASP A 261 -12.79 6.89 -12.49
C ASP A 261 -11.96 6.81 -11.22
N VAL A 262 -10.63 6.80 -11.35
CA VAL A 262 -9.73 6.78 -10.19
C VAL A 262 -10.01 8.01 -9.30
N CYS A 263 -10.27 7.73 -8.01
CA CYS A 263 -10.46 8.74 -6.97
C CYS A 263 -9.39 8.57 -5.88
N GLN A 264 -8.62 9.62 -5.62
CA GLN A 264 -7.55 9.64 -4.60
C GLN A 264 -7.85 10.70 -3.55
N SER A 265 -9.08 10.76 -3.07
CA SER A 265 -9.50 11.67 -2.01
C SER A 265 -10.51 11.01 -1.09
N SER A 266 -10.75 11.62 0.08
CA SER A 266 -11.76 11.14 1.06
C SER A 266 -13.18 11.10 0.51
N LYS A 267 -13.45 11.72 -0.64
CA LYS A 267 -14.74 11.63 -1.32
C LYS A 267 -15.11 10.20 -1.69
N LEU A 268 -14.13 9.31 -1.90
CA LEU A 268 -14.37 7.91 -2.26
C LEU A 268 -15.27 7.19 -1.23
N LEU A 269 -15.08 7.48 0.05
CA LEU A 269 -15.82 6.87 1.16
C LEU A 269 -16.62 7.90 1.97
N GLN A 270 -17.00 9.03 1.37
CA GLN A 270 -17.67 10.12 2.07
C GLN A 270 -18.96 9.70 2.79
N HIS A 271 -19.65 8.66 2.28
CA HIS A 271 -20.87 8.12 2.89
C HIS A 271 -20.61 7.30 4.17
N LYS A 272 -19.37 7.03 4.54
CA LYS A 272 -18.97 6.26 5.73
C LYS A 272 -18.57 7.13 6.93
N PHE A 273 -18.42 8.44 6.73
CA PHE A 273 -17.94 9.39 7.74
C PHE A 273 -18.91 10.54 8.01
#